data_cc30fc996e9429e89d2840042847f7b6
#
_entry.id   cc30fc996e9429e89d2840042847f7b6
#
_cell.length_a   1.000
_cell.length_b   1.000
_cell.length_c   1.000
_cell.angle_alpha   90.00
_cell.angle_beta   90.00
_cell.angle_gamma   90.00
#
_symmetry.space_group_name_H-M   'P 1'
#
loop_
_entity.id
_entity.type
_entity.pdbx_description
1 polymer ?
#
loop_
_entity_poly.entity_id
_entity_poly.type
_entity_poly.pdbx_seq_one_letter_code
_entity_poly.pdbx_strand_id
1 'polypeptide(L)'
;MELGIILLVIVVVLVVVGVLLYNGLVTKRNRVDEAVGQIEVQLKRRHDLIPNLIAAVKDYMGFEQDVLTRVTEARANAVAAGAQGTVTQQQVAAENALTGALRSLFAVVENYPVLKANENVLALQEQLTTTENQISFSRQHYNATVNEYNTTIQTIPSVLIAGPLGFIKRAFFDAEPEADQVPVVSLR
;
A
#
# COMPACT_ATOMS: atom_id res chain seq x y z
N MET A 1 38.05 18.05 -39.90
CA MET A 1 37.67 16.63 -39.71
C MET A 1 37.64 16.28 -38.22
N GLU A 2 38.62 16.65 -37.42
CA GLU A 2 38.71 16.30 -35.99
C GLU A 2 37.56 16.83 -35.15
N LEU A 3 37.13 18.09 -35.35
CA LEU A 3 36.00 18.68 -34.63
C LEU A 3 34.70 17.93 -34.90
N GLY A 4 34.48 17.46 -36.13
CA GLY A 4 33.30 16.66 -36.49
C GLY A 4 33.27 15.28 -35.81
N ILE A 5 34.43 14.63 -35.68
CA ILE A 5 34.57 13.35 -34.97
C ILE A 5 34.33 13.55 -33.47
N ILE A 6 34.88 14.59 -32.86
CA ILE A 6 34.65 14.91 -31.43
C ILE A 6 33.16 15.14 -31.17
N LEU A 7 32.50 15.93 -32.02
CA LEU A 7 31.04 16.20 -31.85
C LEU A 7 30.23 14.94 -32.02
N LEU A 8 30.54 14.05 -32.97
CA LEU A 8 29.89 12.76 -33.14
C LEU A 8 30.06 11.88 -31.89
N VAL A 9 31.27 11.80 -31.35
CA VAL A 9 31.56 11.03 -30.13
C VAL A 9 30.72 11.54 -28.95
N ILE A 10 30.64 12.87 -28.74
CA ILE A 10 29.85 13.48 -27.69
C ILE A 10 28.35 13.10 -27.85
N VAL A 11 27.80 13.19 -29.06
CA VAL A 11 26.42 12.83 -29.33
C VAL A 11 26.15 11.34 -29.02
N VAL A 12 27.04 10.45 -29.43
CA VAL A 12 26.92 9.02 -29.15
C VAL A 12 26.94 8.76 -27.64
N VAL A 13 27.86 9.39 -26.90
CA VAL A 13 27.91 9.26 -25.44
C VAL A 13 26.65 9.76 -24.78
N LEU A 14 26.09 10.90 -25.20
CA LEU A 14 24.84 11.44 -24.66
C LEU A 14 23.65 10.49 -24.92
N VAL A 15 23.57 9.89 -26.12
CA VAL A 15 22.53 8.91 -26.45
C VAL A 15 22.65 7.67 -25.56
N VAL A 16 23.86 7.13 -25.40
CA VAL A 16 24.09 5.95 -24.55
C VAL A 16 23.70 6.24 -23.09
N VAL A 17 24.13 7.39 -22.55
CA VAL A 17 23.75 7.82 -21.21
C VAL A 17 22.23 7.98 -21.09
N GLY A 18 21.58 8.59 -22.07
CA GLY A 18 20.13 8.75 -22.10
C GLY A 18 19.39 7.40 -22.04
N VAL A 19 19.83 6.41 -22.81
CA VAL A 19 19.26 5.05 -22.82
C VAL A 19 19.45 4.37 -21.46
N LEU A 20 20.64 4.47 -20.86
CA LEU A 20 20.90 3.87 -19.54
C LEU A 20 20.02 4.50 -18.43
N LEU A 21 19.88 5.82 -18.45
CA LEU A 21 19.01 6.53 -17.51
C LEU A 21 17.54 6.12 -17.70
N TYR A 22 17.08 6.07 -18.94
CA TYR A 22 15.70 5.65 -19.23
C TYR A 22 15.42 4.23 -18.71
N ASN A 23 16.29 3.27 -19.04
CA ASN A 23 16.15 1.89 -18.58
C ASN A 23 16.18 1.80 -17.05
N GLY A 24 17.01 2.59 -16.38
CA GLY A 24 17.05 2.70 -14.93
C GLY A 24 15.74 3.20 -14.33
N LEU A 25 15.13 4.23 -14.93
CA LEU A 25 13.84 4.77 -14.51
C LEU A 25 12.70 3.76 -14.72
N VAL A 26 12.67 3.08 -15.86
CA VAL A 26 11.68 2.01 -16.14
C VAL A 26 11.80 0.89 -15.11
N THR A 27 13.00 0.45 -14.80
CA THR A 27 13.24 -0.60 -13.80
C THR A 27 12.70 -0.18 -12.43
N LYS A 28 12.96 1.05 -11.99
CA LYS A 28 12.45 1.55 -10.70
C LYS A 28 10.93 1.69 -10.69
N ARG A 29 10.33 2.15 -11.78
CA ARG A 29 8.87 2.19 -11.92
C ARG A 29 8.25 0.80 -11.79
N ASN A 30 8.81 -0.18 -12.48
CA ASN A 30 8.32 -1.56 -12.44
C ASN A 30 8.45 -2.17 -11.03
N ARG A 31 9.50 -1.84 -10.26
CA ARG A 31 9.62 -2.24 -8.85
C ARG A 31 8.51 -1.67 -7.97
N VAL A 32 8.10 -0.42 -8.23
CA VAL A 32 6.93 0.17 -7.52
C VAL A 32 5.67 -0.61 -7.87
N ASP A 33 5.44 -0.90 -9.15
CA ASP A 33 4.25 -1.64 -9.61
C ASP A 33 4.23 -3.08 -9.05
N GLU A 34 5.40 -3.73 -8.92
CA GLU A 34 5.56 -5.03 -8.25
C GLU A 34 5.21 -4.95 -6.75
N ALA A 35 5.68 -3.92 -6.06
CA ALA A 35 5.38 -3.72 -4.65
C ALA A 35 3.88 -3.46 -4.41
N VAL A 36 3.17 -2.79 -5.33
CA VAL A 36 1.69 -2.70 -5.31
C VAL A 36 1.07 -4.07 -5.36
N GLY A 37 1.48 -4.92 -6.32
CA GLY A 37 0.95 -6.28 -6.44
C GLY A 37 1.14 -7.11 -5.17
N GLN A 38 2.27 -6.96 -4.47
CA GLN A 38 2.51 -7.65 -3.19
C GLN A 38 1.51 -7.22 -2.10
N ILE A 39 1.19 -5.93 -2.00
CA ILE A 39 0.17 -5.43 -1.08
C ILE A 39 -1.21 -5.99 -1.45
N GLU A 40 -1.59 -5.93 -2.72
CA GLU A 40 -2.90 -6.39 -3.20
C GLU A 40 -3.16 -7.86 -2.89
N VAL A 41 -2.14 -8.73 -3.00
CA VAL A 41 -2.25 -10.15 -2.64
C VAL A 41 -2.62 -10.31 -1.16
N GLN A 42 -2.00 -9.54 -0.26
CA GLN A 42 -2.28 -9.62 1.17
C GLN A 42 -3.64 -9.02 1.53
N LEU A 43 -4.02 -7.90 0.89
CA LEU A 43 -5.33 -7.28 1.06
C LEU A 43 -6.43 -8.25 0.60
N LYS A 44 -6.26 -8.88 -0.56
CA LYS A 44 -7.20 -9.89 -1.06
C LYS A 44 -7.34 -11.04 -0.08
N ARG A 45 -6.24 -11.58 0.44
CA ARG A 45 -6.27 -12.64 1.45
C ARG A 45 -7.06 -12.23 2.69
N ARG A 46 -6.85 -11.00 3.19
CA ARG A 46 -7.64 -10.46 4.31
C ARG A 46 -9.12 -10.39 3.98
N HIS A 47 -9.47 -9.87 2.80
CA HIS A 47 -10.87 -9.78 2.36
C HIS A 47 -11.54 -11.15 2.23
N ASP A 48 -10.80 -12.19 1.83
CA ASP A 48 -11.32 -13.55 1.66
C ASP A 48 -11.49 -14.28 3.00
N LEU A 49 -10.74 -13.93 4.05
CA LEU A 49 -10.87 -14.50 5.39
C LEU A 49 -12.08 -13.95 6.18
N ILE A 50 -12.47 -12.70 5.94
CA ILE A 50 -13.52 -12.03 6.72
C ILE A 50 -14.89 -12.71 6.63
N PRO A 51 -15.41 -13.15 5.47
CA PRO A 51 -16.68 -13.87 5.40
C PRO A 51 -16.70 -15.15 6.25
N ASN A 52 -15.58 -15.88 6.29
CA ASN A 52 -15.44 -17.07 7.10
C ASN A 52 -15.47 -16.74 8.60
N LEU A 53 -14.82 -15.64 9.00
CA LEU A 53 -14.89 -15.18 10.39
C LEU A 53 -16.32 -14.78 10.76
N ILE A 54 -17.01 -14.00 9.93
CA ILE A 54 -18.41 -13.59 10.16
C ILE A 54 -19.31 -14.82 10.30
N ALA A 55 -19.17 -15.81 9.41
CA ALA A 55 -19.93 -17.04 9.48
C ALA A 55 -19.66 -17.81 10.78
N ALA A 56 -18.41 -17.87 11.24
CA ALA A 56 -18.04 -18.59 12.46
C ALA A 56 -18.57 -17.93 13.75
N VAL A 57 -18.77 -16.60 13.76
CA VAL A 57 -19.19 -15.87 14.97
C VAL A 57 -20.68 -15.51 14.99
N LYS A 58 -21.33 -15.49 13.83
CA LYS A 58 -22.70 -15.00 13.66
C LYS A 58 -23.74 -15.68 14.59
N ASP A 59 -23.65 -16.99 14.74
CA ASP A 59 -24.63 -17.77 15.52
C ASP A 59 -24.53 -17.53 17.03
N TYR A 60 -23.36 -17.04 17.48
CA TYR A 60 -23.05 -16.76 18.87
C TYR A 60 -23.24 -15.28 19.24
N MET A 61 -23.16 -14.38 18.25
CA MET A 61 -23.21 -12.93 18.42
C MET A 61 -24.53 -12.33 17.92
N GLY A 62 -25.64 -13.03 18.15
CA GLY A 62 -26.96 -12.61 17.64
C GLY A 62 -27.41 -11.20 18.06
N PHE A 63 -26.88 -10.65 19.17
CA PHE A 63 -27.19 -9.32 19.66
C PHE A 63 -26.22 -8.24 19.16
N GLU A 64 -25.08 -8.61 18.56
CA GLU A 64 -24.03 -7.70 18.10
C GLU A 64 -24.10 -7.49 16.57
N GLN A 65 -25.29 -7.43 16.04
CA GLN A 65 -25.54 -7.31 14.60
C GLN A 65 -24.86 -6.07 14.01
N ASP A 66 -24.79 -4.97 14.77
CA ASP A 66 -24.17 -3.72 14.33
C ASP A 66 -22.65 -3.87 14.09
N VAL A 67 -21.96 -4.69 14.89
CA VAL A 67 -20.51 -4.92 14.73
C VAL A 67 -20.26 -5.75 13.48
N LEU A 68 -21.06 -6.81 13.25
CA LEU A 68 -20.94 -7.66 12.07
C LEU A 68 -21.27 -6.87 10.78
N THR A 69 -22.30 -6.02 10.83
CA THR A 69 -22.67 -5.14 9.71
C THR A 69 -21.54 -4.18 9.38
N ARG A 70 -20.96 -3.50 10.37
CA ARG A 70 -19.82 -2.58 10.18
C ARG A 70 -18.61 -3.26 9.53
N VAL A 71 -18.28 -4.49 9.94
CA VAL A 71 -17.17 -5.24 9.31
C VAL A 71 -17.50 -5.58 7.86
N THR A 72 -18.74 -6.00 7.59
CA THR A 72 -19.19 -6.34 6.24
C THR A 72 -19.16 -5.12 5.30
N GLU A 73 -19.65 -3.97 5.75
CA GLU A 73 -19.65 -2.71 5.01
C GLU A 73 -18.22 -2.19 4.79
N ALA A 74 -17.40 -2.21 5.84
CA ALA A 74 -16.00 -1.78 5.73
C ALA A 74 -15.23 -2.65 4.72
N ARG A 75 -15.47 -3.97 4.72
CA ARG A 75 -14.90 -4.88 3.71
C ARG A 75 -15.38 -4.53 2.30
N ALA A 76 -16.68 -4.31 2.11
CA ALA A 76 -17.24 -3.96 0.80
C ALA A 76 -16.62 -2.66 0.27
N ASN A 77 -16.48 -1.64 1.12
CA ASN A 77 -15.84 -0.38 0.78
C ASN A 77 -14.35 -0.54 0.43
N ALA A 78 -13.61 -1.36 1.19
CA ALA A 78 -12.21 -1.65 0.93
C ALA A 78 -12.00 -2.37 -0.41
N VAL A 79 -12.82 -3.38 -0.70
CA VAL A 79 -12.80 -4.09 -2.00
C VAL A 79 -13.11 -3.13 -3.16
N ALA A 80 -14.13 -2.27 -3.02
CA ALA A 80 -14.50 -1.31 -4.04
C ALA A 80 -13.39 -0.26 -4.30
N ALA A 81 -12.73 0.22 -3.23
CA ALA A 81 -11.64 1.18 -3.33
C ALA A 81 -10.37 0.59 -3.96
N GLY A 82 -10.11 -0.71 -3.77
CA GLY A 82 -8.93 -1.41 -4.32
C GLY A 82 -9.05 -1.77 -5.81
N ALA A 83 -10.22 -1.64 -6.43
CA ALA A 83 -10.45 -2.07 -7.81
C ALA A 83 -9.68 -1.27 -8.89
N GLN A 84 -8.98 -0.20 -8.53
CA GLN A 84 -8.30 0.70 -9.47
C GLN A 84 -6.87 0.31 -9.84
N GLY A 85 -6.28 -0.73 -9.21
CA GLY A 85 -4.92 -1.22 -9.52
C GLY A 85 -3.78 -0.23 -9.21
N THR A 86 -4.08 0.86 -8.49
CA THR A 86 -3.11 1.85 -8.00
C THR A 86 -3.45 2.24 -6.57
N VAL A 87 -2.40 2.45 -5.76
CA VAL A 87 -2.60 2.92 -4.38
C VAL A 87 -3.19 4.33 -4.40
N THR A 88 -4.42 4.47 -3.86
CA THR A 88 -5.12 5.74 -3.71
C THR A 88 -5.36 6.05 -2.24
N GLN A 89 -5.49 7.33 -1.89
CA GLN A 89 -5.84 7.71 -0.52
C GLN A 89 -7.19 7.14 -0.08
N GLN A 90 -8.14 7.00 -1.02
CA GLN A 90 -9.43 6.38 -0.74
C GLN A 90 -9.27 4.90 -0.35
N GLN A 91 -8.40 4.15 -1.04
CA GLN A 91 -8.09 2.77 -0.69
C GLN A 91 -7.44 2.69 0.70
N VAL A 92 -6.45 3.54 0.98
CA VAL A 92 -5.78 3.59 2.29
C VAL A 92 -6.78 3.85 3.41
N ALA A 93 -7.66 4.83 3.25
CA ALA A 93 -8.70 5.17 4.24
C ALA A 93 -9.68 4.01 4.45
N ALA A 94 -10.12 3.35 3.37
CA ALA A 94 -11.04 2.21 3.44
C ALA A 94 -10.41 0.99 4.14
N GLU A 95 -9.14 0.70 3.85
CA GLU A 95 -8.40 -0.39 4.50
C GLU A 95 -8.14 -0.13 5.99
N ASN A 96 -7.86 1.12 6.36
CA ASN A 96 -7.72 1.52 7.76
C ASN A 96 -9.05 1.43 8.52
N ALA A 97 -10.18 1.81 7.90
CA ALA A 97 -11.51 1.63 8.45
C ALA A 97 -11.83 0.15 8.68
N LEU A 98 -11.47 -0.73 7.74
CA LEU A 98 -11.62 -2.18 7.88
C LEU A 98 -10.79 -2.73 9.05
N THR A 99 -9.54 -2.30 9.20
CA THR A 99 -8.68 -2.65 10.35
C THR A 99 -9.34 -2.24 11.67
N GLY A 100 -9.91 -1.03 11.75
CA GLY A 100 -10.65 -0.55 12.93
C GLY A 100 -11.89 -1.40 13.24
N ALA A 101 -12.66 -1.76 12.21
CA ALA A 101 -13.85 -2.60 12.36
C ALA A 101 -13.49 -4.01 12.87
N LEU A 102 -12.42 -4.62 12.33
CA LEU A 102 -11.93 -5.93 12.79
C LEU A 102 -11.44 -5.89 14.25
N ARG A 103 -10.73 -4.83 14.66
CA ARG A 103 -10.33 -4.65 16.07
C ARG A 103 -11.55 -4.60 16.99
N SER A 104 -12.60 -3.86 16.59
CA SER A 104 -13.85 -3.78 17.34
C SER A 104 -14.53 -5.15 17.44
N LEU A 105 -14.55 -5.93 16.35
CA LEU A 105 -15.10 -7.28 16.37
C LEU A 105 -14.34 -8.19 17.34
N PHE A 106 -13.01 -8.19 17.29
CA PHE A 106 -12.19 -9.01 18.20
C PHE A 106 -12.36 -8.62 19.66
N ALA A 107 -12.48 -7.32 19.96
CA ALA A 107 -12.76 -6.85 21.32
C ALA A 107 -14.12 -7.34 21.84
N VAL A 108 -15.12 -7.46 20.97
CA VAL A 108 -16.42 -8.03 21.34
C VAL A 108 -16.34 -9.55 21.51
N VAL A 109 -15.64 -10.26 20.62
CA VAL A 109 -15.43 -11.74 20.73
C VAL A 109 -14.83 -12.13 22.08
N GLU A 110 -13.97 -11.29 22.67
CA GLU A 110 -13.42 -11.54 24.00
C GLU A 110 -14.45 -11.62 25.13
N ASN A 111 -15.61 -11.00 24.95
CA ASN A 111 -16.72 -11.06 25.92
C ASN A 111 -17.55 -12.36 25.80
N TYR A 112 -17.27 -13.19 24.80
CA TYR A 112 -17.96 -14.46 24.54
C TYR A 112 -17.01 -15.66 24.79
N PRO A 113 -17.00 -16.25 26.00
CA PRO A 113 -16.06 -17.32 26.35
C PRO A 113 -16.10 -18.53 25.41
N VAL A 114 -17.28 -18.85 24.87
CA VAL A 114 -17.47 -19.96 23.92
C VAL A 114 -16.77 -19.68 22.60
N LEU A 115 -16.83 -18.42 22.09
CA LEU A 115 -16.13 -18.00 20.87
C LEU A 115 -14.62 -17.95 21.09
N LYS A 116 -14.21 -17.44 22.24
CA LYS A 116 -12.79 -17.36 22.62
C LYS A 116 -12.12 -18.73 22.70
N ALA A 117 -12.88 -19.79 23.02
CA ALA A 117 -12.40 -21.18 23.07
C ALA A 117 -12.62 -21.94 21.76
N ASN A 118 -13.24 -21.32 20.74
CA ASN A 118 -13.54 -21.99 19.49
C ASN A 118 -12.30 -22.03 18.59
N GLU A 119 -11.81 -23.23 18.29
CA GLU A 119 -10.57 -23.44 17.51
C GLU A 119 -10.63 -22.80 16.12
N ASN A 120 -11.79 -22.80 15.45
CA ASN A 120 -11.94 -22.19 14.14
C ASN A 120 -11.84 -20.66 14.22
N VAL A 121 -12.43 -20.05 15.26
CA VAL A 121 -12.34 -18.59 15.48
C VAL A 121 -10.91 -18.18 15.80
N LEU A 122 -10.22 -18.95 16.68
CA LEU A 122 -8.83 -18.72 17.01
C LEU A 122 -7.91 -18.83 15.77
N ALA A 123 -8.10 -19.86 14.94
CA ALA A 123 -7.32 -20.05 13.72
C ALA A 123 -7.54 -18.89 12.71
N LEU A 124 -8.77 -18.41 12.56
CA LEU A 124 -9.09 -17.27 11.70
C LEU A 124 -8.51 -15.96 12.25
N GLN A 125 -8.55 -15.76 13.56
CA GLN A 125 -7.93 -14.60 14.22
C GLN A 125 -6.42 -14.60 14.02
N GLU A 126 -5.76 -15.75 14.17
CA GLU A 126 -4.32 -15.88 13.93
C GLU A 126 -3.96 -15.60 12.45
N GLN A 127 -4.74 -16.15 11.51
CA GLN A 127 -4.53 -15.89 10.08
C GLN A 127 -4.74 -14.41 9.72
N LEU A 128 -5.75 -13.74 10.29
CA LEU A 128 -5.98 -12.32 10.09
C LEU A 128 -4.87 -11.47 10.71
N THR A 129 -4.39 -11.81 11.91
CA THR A 129 -3.26 -11.14 12.56
C THR A 129 -1.98 -11.30 11.73
N THR A 130 -1.70 -12.51 11.24
CA THR A 130 -0.57 -12.77 10.36
C THR A 130 -0.66 -11.97 9.07
N THR A 131 -1.85 -11.93 8.47
CA THR A 131 -2.09 -11.16 7.23
C THR A 131 -1.92 -9.65 7.47
N GLU A 132 -2.37 -9.11 8.61
CA GLU A 132 -2.17 -7.70 8.97
C GLU A 132 -0.68 -7.36 9.11
N ASN A 133 0.11 -8.23 9.75
CA ASN A 133 1.56 -8.06 9.84
C ASN A 133 2.22 -8.09 8.45
N GLN A 134 1.78 -8.97 7.56
CA GLN A 134 2.27 -9.03 6.18
C GLN A 134 1.88 -7.78 5.37
N ILE A 135 0.66 -7.26 5.56
CA ILE A 135 0.23 -5.99 4.96
C ILE A 135 1.13 -4.84 5.45
N SER A 136 1.37 -4.73 6.75
CA SER A 136 2.25 -3.71 7.32
C SER A 136 3.65 -3.77 6.72
N PHE A 137 4.23 -4.96 6.62
CA PHE A 137 5.55 -5.17 6.00
C PHE A 137 5.56 -4.80 4.50
N SER A 138 4.53 -5.21 3.76
CA SER A 138 4.40 -4.88 2.33
C SER A 138 4.23 -3.37 2.11
N ARG A 139 3.51 -2.67 3.00
CA ARG A 139 3.39 -1.19 2.98
C ARG A 139 4.73 -0.50 3.19
N GLN A 140 5.52 -0.97 4.16
CA GLN A 140 6.86 -0.42 4.39
C GLN A 140 7.78 -0.62 3.18
N HIS A 141 7.74 -1.81 2.56
CA HIS A 141 8.50 -2.10 1.35
C HIS A 141 8.07 -1.22 0.19
N TYR A 142 6.75 -1.06 -0.03
CA TYR A 142 6.20 -0.17 -1.05
C TYR A 142 6.66 1.28 -0.84
N ASN A 143 6.53 1.80 0.38
CA ASN A 143 6.94 3.17 0.70
C ASN A 143 8.44 3.39 0.47
N ALA A 144 9.28 2.43 0.83
CA ALA A 144 10.72 2.50 0.54
C ALA A 144 10.99 2.53 -0.97
N THR A 145 10.31 1.68 -1.74
CA THR A 145 10.45 1.61 -3.21
C THR A 145 9.95 2.88 -3.89
N VAL A 146 8.82 3.44 -3.43
CA VAL A 146 8.29 4.73 -3.89
C VAL A 146 9.26 5.86 -3.59
N ASN A 147 9.85 5.89 -2.39
CA ASN A 147 10.83 6.91 -2.03
C ASN A 147 12.07 6.86 -2.95
N GLU A 148 12.60 5.67 -3.21
CA GLU A 148 13.72 5.48 -4.13
C GLU A 148 13.39 5.96 -5.56
N TYR A 149 12.20 5.58 -6.07
CA TYR A 149 11.73 6.01 -7.39
C TYR A 149 11.54 7.53 -7.44
N ASN A 150 10.79 8.10 -6.49
CA ASN A 150 10.50 9.53 -6.44
C ASN A 150 11.77 10.38 -6.31
N THR A 151 12.74 9.94 -5.52
CA THR A 151 14.05 10.58 -5.40
C THR A 151 14.81 10.54 -6.73
N THR A 152 14.81 9.37 -7.39
CA THR A 152 15.53 9.20 -8.65
C THR A 152 15.00 10.12 -9.76
N ILE A 153 13.67 10.28 -9.90
CA ILE A 153 13.09 11.16 -10.91
C ILE A 153 13.32 12.66 -10.64
N GLN A 154 13.73 13.02 -9.43
CA GLN A 154 13.98 14.41 -8.99
C GLN A 154 15.46 14.79 -8.94
N THR A 155 16.38 13.82 -9.05
CA THR A 155 17.82 14.03 -8.96
C THR A 155 18.49 14.08 -10.33
N ILE A 156 19.61 14.81 -10.42
CA ILE A 156 20.44 14.88 -11.62
C ILE A 156 21.20 13.55 -11.77
N PRO A 157 21.35 13.00 -12.98
CA PRO A 157 20.88 13.54 -14.27
C PRO A 157 19.44 13.19 -14.66
N SER A 158 18.78 12.28 -13.94
CA SER A 158 17.48 11.70 -14.31
C SER A 158 16.34 12.74 -14.44
N VAL A 159 16.37 13.81 -13.64
CA VAL A 159 15.34 14.87 -13.67
C VAL A 159 15.21 15.54 -15.04
N LEU A 160 16.31 15.59 -15.82
CA LEU A 160 16.32 16.21 -17.15
C LEU A 160 15.47 15.45 -18.17
N ILE A 161 15.32 14.13 -17.98
CA ILE A 161 14.59 13.26 -18.90
C ILE A 161 13.28 12.73 -18.31
N ALA A 162 13.16 12.68 -16.98
CA ALA A 162 12.01 12.09 -16.30
C ALA A 162 10.69 12.80 -16.66
N GLY A 163 10.63 14.13 -16.57
CA GLY A 163 9.45 14.93 -16.90
C GLY A 163 8.98 14.75 -18.34
N PRO A 164 9.85 15.03 -19.35
CA PRO A 164 9.50 14.85 -20.77
C PRO A 164 9.06 13.44 -21.16
N LEU A 165 9.57 12.40 -20.45
CA LEU A 165 9.24 10.99 -20.70
C LEU A 165 8.07 10.47 -19.85
N GLY A 166 7.36 11.35 -19.12
CA GLY A 166 6.15 11.00 -18.39
C GLY A 166 6.36 10.22 -17.10
N PHE A 167 7.56 10.27 -16.50
CA PHE A 167 7.79 9.71 -15.17
C PHE A 167 7.29 10.71 -14.12
N ILE A 168 6.17 10.36 -13.46
CA ILE A 168 5.53 11.17 -12.42
C ILE A 168 5.72 10.54 -11.06
N LYS A 169 5.66 11.37 -10.01
CA LYS A 169 5.73 10.90 -8.62
C LYS A 169 4.61 9.93 -8.31
N ARG A 170 4.94 8.91 -7.52
CA ARG A 170 3.98 7.97 -6.94
C ARG A 170 3.64 8.39 -5.51
N ALA A 171 2.38 8.20 -5.11
CA ALA A 171 1.93 8.46 -3.73
C ALA A 171 2.44 7.38 -2.78
N PHE A 172 2.66 7.75 -1.51
CA PHE A 172 2.94 6.79 -0.43
C PHE A 172 1.64 6.13 0.05
N PHE A 173 1.75 4.93 0.61
CA PHE A 173 0.60 4.20 1.13
C PHE A 173 0.05 4.81 2.44
N ASP A 174 0.92 5.35 3.30
CA ASP A 174 0.56 5.89 4.62
C ASP A 174 0.79 7.41 4.72
N ALA A 175 0.57 8.16 3.63
CA ALA A 175 0.59 9.61 3.70
C ALA A 175 -0.63 10.09 4.52
N GLU A 176 -0.50 10.10 5.86
CA GLU A 176 -1.42 10.88 6.70
C GLU A 176 -1.31 12.35 6.27
N PRO A 177 -2.45 13.05 6.10
CA PRO A 177 -2.44 14.47 5.72
C PRO A 177 -1.73 15.38 6.75
N GLU A 178 -1.46 14.86 7.96
CA GLU A 178 -0.83 15.60 9.07
C GLU A 178 0.71 15.57 9.07
N ALA A 179 1.33 14.68 8.33
CA ALA A 179 2.81 14.58 8.31
C ALA A 179 3.51 15.76 7.62
N ASP A 180 2.78 16.57 6.86
CA ASP A 180 3.31 17.79 6.21
C ASP A 180 3.17 19.06 7.07
N GLN A 181 2.55 18.99 8.25
CA GLN A 181 2.51 20.11 9.19
C GLN A 181 3.80 20.13 10.00
N VAL A 182 4.77 20.92 9.56
CA VAL A 182 5.94 21.27 10.38
C VAL A 182 5.42 21.86 11.69
N PRO A 183 5.75 21.28 12.86
CA PRO A 183 5.31 21.84 14.14
C PRO A 183 5.87 23.26 14.28
N VAL A 184 4.97 24.25 14.34
CA VAL A 184 5.35 25.64 14.61
C VAL A 184 5.80 25.69 16.07
N VAL A 185 7.11 25.62 16.28
CA VAL A 185 7.71 25.86 17.61
C VAL A 185 7.59 27.34 17.90
N SER A 186 6.60 27.72 18.71
CA SER A 186 6.48 29.06 19.29
C SER A 186 7.50 29.18 20.42
N LEU A 187 8.63 29.79 20.14
CA LEU A 187 9.56 30.22 21.18
C LEU A 187 8.96 31.45 21.90
N ARG A 188 8.48 31.23 23.12
CA ARG A 188 8.20 32.31 24.07
C ARG A 188 9.38 32.47 24.98
#